data_1b2bcc9e1e949fe7f9f6d2f69b83b4f8
#
_entry.id   1b2bcc9e1e949fe7f9f6d2f69b83b4f8
#
_cell.length_a   1.000
_cell.length_b   1.000
_cell.length_c   1.000
_cell.angle_alpha   90.00
_cell.angle_beta   90.00
_cell.angle_gamma   90.00
#
_symmetry.space_group_name_H-M   'P 1'
#
loop_
_entity.id
_entity.type
_entity.pdbx_description
1 polymer ?
#
loop_
_entity_poly.entity_id
_entity_poly.type
_entity_poly.pdbx_seq_one_letter_code
_entity_poly.pdbx_strand_id
1 'polypeptide(L)'
;GSLTMRCHVDIDPEFGLRHVEAMQQLRETYNDLIDLQLVVFPQTGLISRPGTAELMREAMALGVENVGGLDPCGIDNDPIAQLDFVFKLASEFQRGVDIHLHDKGELGLWQIARIADYTERFNLHNRVMISHAYCLGMLPWSQVKPVAERLAALGISLIALAAGVLLYTD
;
A
#
# COMPACT_ATOMS: atom_id res chain seq x y z
N GLY A 1 9.41 -20.71 11.72
CA GLY A 1 8.70 -19.48 11.95
C GLY A 1 9.10 -18.36 10.98
N SER A 2 8.31 -17.32 10.91
CA SER A 2 8.64 -16.12 10.13
C SER A 2 9.80 -15.36 10.79
N LEU A 3 10.73 -14.87 9.99
CA LEU A 3 11.86 -14.06 10.45
C LEU A 3 11.63 -12.57 10.14
N THR A 4 10.75 -12.27 9.19
CA THR A 4 10.38 -10.90 8.82
C THR A 4 8.87 -10.81 8.68
N MET A 5 8.28 -9.69 9.11
CA MET A 5 6.86 -9.41 8.99
C MET A 5 6.66 -7.95 8.58
N ARG A 6 5.78 -7.71 7.60
CA ARG A 6 5.29 -6.38 7.28
C ARG A 6 3.98 -6.14 7.99
N CYS A 7 3.92 -5.08 8.79
CA CYS A 7 2.78 -4.74 9.63
C CYS A 7 2.15 -3.44 9.14
N HIS A 8 0.87 -3.50 8.74
CA HIS A 8 0.07 -2.34 8.42
C HIS A 8 -0.44 -1.74 9.74
N VAL A 9 -0.02 -0.51 10.01
CA VAL A 9 -0.30 0.21 11.24
C VAL A 9 -1.35 1.26 10.95
N ASP A 10 -2.54 1.04 11.46
CA ASP A 10 -3.69 1.90 11.22
C ASP A 10 -3.45 3.31 11.77
N ILE A 11 -3.69 4.31 10.92
CA ILE A 11 -3.62 5.73 11.20
C ILE A 11 -5.02 6.33 11.05
N ASP A 12 -5.54 6.87 12.13
CA ASP A 12 -6.83 7.55 12.18
C ASP A 12 -6.79 8.70 13.19
N PRO A 13 -7.44 9.84 12.92
CA PRO A 13 -7.50 10.98 13.84
C PRO A 13 -8.05 10.65 15.24
N GLU A 14 -8.84 9.58 15.38
CA GLU A 14 -9.36 9.13 16.68
C GLU A 14 -8.26 8.54 17.56
N PHE A 15 -7.29 7.82 16.96
CA PHE A 15 -6.23 7.12 17.70
C PHE A 15 -4.91 7.88 17.66
N GLY A 16 -4.71 8.77 16.68
CA GLY A 16 -3.46 9.47 16.47
C GLY A 16 -2.32 8.51 16.13
N LEU A 17 -1.18 8.66 16.79
CA LEU A 17 0.03 7.86 16.57
C LEU A 17 0.19 6.68 17.53
N ARG A 18 -0.78 6.40 18.40
CA ARG A 18 -0.67 5.37 19.44
C ARG A 18 -0.32 3.99 18.89
N HIS A 19 -0.86 3.62 17.74
CA HIS A 19 -0.57 2.34 17.11
C HIS A 19 0.87 2.28 16.59
N VAL A 20 1.39 3.37 16.03
CA VAL A 20 2.78 3.46 15.56
C VAL A 20 3.74 3.34 16.74
N GLU A 21 3.49 4.08 17.83
CA GLU A 21 4.30 4.04 19.05
C GLU A 21 4.33 2.62 19.64
N ALA A 22 3.17 1.97 19.74
CA ALA A 22 3.07 0.59 20.23
C ALA A 22 3.86 -0.39 19.35
N MET A 23 3.76 -0.27 18.02
CA MET A 23 4.48 -1.13 17.09
C MET A 23 5.99 -0.89 17.11
N GLN A 24 6.42 0.34 17.33
CA GLN A 24 7.85 0.63 17.54
C GLN A 24 8.40 0.00 18.81
N GLN A 25 7.65 0.05 19.91
CA GLN A 25 8.02 -0.63 21.15
C GLN A 25 8.09 -2.16 20.99
N LEU A 26 7.13 -2.75 20.26
CA LEU A 26 7.15 -4.17 19.93
C LEU A 26 8.38 -4.53 19.07
N ARG A 27 8.71 -3.72 18.08
CA ARG A 27 9.88 -3.92 17.22
C ARG A 27 11.17 -3.91 18.02
N GLU A 28 11.33 -2.96 18.93
CA GLU A 28 12.50 -2.91 19.84
C GLU A 28 12.56 -4.12 20.76
N THR A 29 11.40 -4.54 21.31
CA THR A 29 11.32 -5.66 22.26
C THR A 29 11.67 -7.00 21.61
N TYR A 30 11.31 -7.19 20.36
CA TYR A 30 11.43 -8.48 19.67
C TYR A 30 12.45 -8.47 18.51
N ASN A 31 13.33 -7.48 18.45
CA ASN A 31 14.30 -7.31 17.37
C ASN A 31 15.25 -8.50 17.18
N ASP A 32 15.51 -9.28 18.25
CA ASP A 32 16.34 -10.48 18.20
C ASP A 32 15.63 -11.70 17.60
N LEU A 33 14.31 -11.64 17.46
CA LEU A 33 13.46 -12.74 17.03
C LEU A 33 12.83 -12.53 15.65
N ILE A 34 12.47 -11.29 15.33
CA ILE A 34 11.76 -10.98 14.11
C ILE A 34 12.06 -9.54 13.65
N ASP A 35 12.24 -9.38 12.35
CA ASP A 35 12.34 -8.08 11.70
C ASP A 35 10.93 -7.56 11.33
N LEU A 36 10.53 -6.42 11.91
CA LEU A 36 9.23 -5.79 11.67
C LEU A 36 9.38 -4.58 10.75
N GLN A 37 8.82 -4.66 9.55
CA GLN A 37 8.65 -3.53 8.64
C GLN A 37 7.28 -2.91 8.85
N LEU A 38 7.23 -1.61 9.14
CA LEU A 38 5.97 -0.92 9.39
C LEU A 38 5.49 -0.19 8.14
N VAL A 39 4.18 -0.16 7.97
CA VAL A 39 3.48 0.61 6.94
C VAL A 39 2.48 1.53 7.61
N VAL A 40 2.57 2.84 7.43
CA VAL A 40 1.50 3.76 7.86
C VAL A 40 0.29 3.55 6.96
N PHE A 41 -0.86 3.20 7.52
CA PHE A 41 -1.99 2.69 6.75
C PHE A 41 -3.30 3.44 7.05
N PRO A 42 -3.93 4.07 6.03
CA PRO A 42 -5.14 4.86 6.22
C PRO A 42 -6.39 3.97 6.10
N GLN A 43 -6.64 3.10 7.10
CA GLN A 43 -7.73 2.12 7.09
C GLN A 43 -9.12 2.73 6.88
N THR A 44 -9.34 3.94 7.40
CA THR A 44 -10.63 4.64 7.33
C THR A 44 -10.71 5.69 6.22
N GLY A 45 -9.67 5.79 5.41
CA GLY A 45 -9.51 6.75 4.32
C GLY A 45 -8.41 7.78 4.59
N LEU A 46 -7.85 8.27 3.50
CA LEU A 46 -6.80 9.30 3.51
C LEU A 46 -7.36 10.66 3.12
N ILE A 47 -8.03 10.75 1.99
CA ILE A 47 -8.62 11.99 1.46
C ILE A 47 -10.00 12.22 2.07
N SER A 48 -10.78 11.15 2.22
CA SER A 48 -12.12 11.18 2.81
C SER A 48 -12.13 11.39 4.33
N ARG A 49 -10.97 11.26 5.01
CA ARG A 49 -10.83 11.37 6.46
C ARG A 49 -9.87 12.51 6.84
N PRO A 50 -10.38 13.74 7.07
CA PRO A 50 -9.55 14.91 7.43
C PRO A 50 -8.65 14.67 8.65
N GLY A 51 -7.38 15.03 8.57
CA GLY A 51 -6.37 14.82 9.61
C GLY A 51 -5.52 13.56 9.43
N THR A 52 -5.94 12.59 8.61
CA THR A 52 -5.15 11.36 8.36
C THR A 52 -3.84 11.67 7.64
N ALA A 53 -3.86 12.57 6.68
CA ALA A 53 -2.68 12.94 5.90
C ALA A 53 -1.55 13.52 6.77
N GLU A 54 -1.89 14.39 7.70
CA GLU A 54 -0.95 15.00 8.65
C GLU A 54 -0.35 13.93 9.57
N LEU A 55 -1.20 13.06 10.13
CA LEU A 55 -0.75 11.97 10.99
C LEU A 55 0.13 10.96 10.26
N MET A 56 -0.16 10.63 8.99
CA MET A 56 0.71 9.78 8.19
C MET A 56 2.08 10.42 8.01
N ARG A 57 2.16 11.73 7.78
CA ARG A 57 3.42 12.46 7.68
C ARG A 57 4.20 12.42 9.00
N GLU A 58 3.53 12.65 10.14
CA GLU A 58 4.14 12.57 11.45
C GLU A 58 4.67 11.16 11.73
N ALA A 59 3.91 10.12 11.41
CA ALA A 59 4.34 8.73 11.55
C ALA A 59 5.57 8.40 10.70
N MET A 60 5.65 8.93 9.47
CA MET A 60 6.84 8.79 8.63
C MET A 60 8.07 9.47 9.24
N ALA A 61 7.88 10.63 9.90
CA ALA A 61 8.95 11.32 10.61
C ALA A 61 9.47 10.53 11.83
N LEU A 62 8.65 9.65 12.40
CA LEU A 62 9.05 8.69 13.44
C LEU A 62 9.83 7.48 12.89
N GLY A 63 10.08 7.41 11.59
CA GLY A 63 10.93 6.39 10.97
C GLY A 63 10.23 5.14 10.47
N VAL A 64 8.92 5.21 10.21
CA VAL A 64 8.19 4.11 9.53
C VAL A 64 8.73 3.92 8.10
N GLU A 65 8.79 2.67 7.64
CA GLU A 65 9.50 2.30 6.40
C GLU A 65 8.66 2.46 5.13
N ASN A 66 7.33 2.36 5.22
CA ASN A 66 6.49 2.37 4.02
C ASN A 66 5.26 3.24 4.21
N VAL A 67 4.82 3.87 3.12
CA VAL A 67 3.58 4.62 3.03
C VAL A 67 2.50 3.72 2.44
N GLY A 68 1.42 3.55 3.17
CA GLY A 68 0.26 2.76 2.75
C GLY A 68 -0.77 3.55 1.97
N GLY A 69 -1.59 2.82 1.22
CA GLY A 69 -2.81 3.30 0.59
C GLY A 69 -3.86 2.20 0.58
N LEU A 70 -5.13 2.56 0.51
CA LEU A 70 -6.24 1.61 0.50
C LEU A 70 -7.31 2.05 -0.48
N ASP A 71 -7.61 1.19 -1.44
CA ASP A 71 -8.71 1.32 -2.40
C ASP A 71 -8.97 2.79 -2.81
N PRO A 72 -8.08 3.40 -3.61
CA PRO A 72 -8.15 4.82 -3.92
C PRO A 72 -9.49 5.26 -4.52
N CYS A 73 -10.14 4.40 -5.30
CA CYS A 73 -11.49 4.63 -5.81
C CYS A 73 -12.55 4.29 -4.75
N GLY A 74 -12.46 3.11 -4.12
CA GLY A 74 -13.52 2.57 -3.28
C GLY A 74 -13.68 3.28 -1.93
N ILE A 75 -12.59 3.70 -1.30
CA ILE A 75 -12.60 4.35 0.01
C ILE A 75 -12.56 5.87 -0.10
N ASP A 76 -11.60 6.43 -0.82
CA ASP A 76 -11.43 7.88 -0.91
C ASP A 76 -12.26 8.53 -2.01
N ASN A 77 -12.72 7.75 -2.99
CA ASN A 77 -13.44 8.25 -4.17
C ASN A 77 -12.66 9.35 -4.93
N ASP A 78 -11.35 9.44 -4.68
CA ASP A 78 -10.41 10.33 -5.37
C ASP A 78 -9.04 9.64 -5.50
N PRO A 79 -8.92 8.72 -6.48
CA PRO A 79 -7.69 7.94 -6.66
C PRO A 79 -6.48 8.81 -7.02
N ILE A 80 -6.69 9.93 -7.67
CA ILE A 80 -5.59 10.81 -8.07
C ILE A 80 -5.02 11.54 -6.85
N ALA A 81 -5.88 12.08 -6.00
CA ALA A 81 -5.44 12.76 -4.79
C ALA A 81 -4.76 11.79 -3.81
N GLN A 82 -5.31 10.58 -3.62
CA GLN A 82 -4.68 9.57 -2.77
C GLN A 82 -3.30 9.17 -3.29
N LEU A 83 -3.17 8.80 -4.57
CA LEU A 83 -1.90 8.41 -5.17
C LEU A 83 -0.89 9.55 -5.16
N ASP A 84 -1.31 10.77 -5.48
CA ASP A 84 -0.45 11.96 -5.40
C ASP A 84 0.15 12.13 -4.00
N PHE A 85 -0.68 12.02 -2.95
CA PHE A 85 -0.21 12.14 -1.57
C PHE A 85 0.75 11.01 -1.19
N VAL A 86 0.35 9.74 -1.40
CA VAL A 86 1.13 8.56 -1.04
C VAL A 86 2.50 8.57 -1.69
N PHE A 87 2.56 8.80 -3.01
CA PHE A 87 3.83 8.77 -3.74
C PHE A 87 4.71 9.98 -3.45
N LYS A 88 4.14 11.18 -3.24
CA LYS A 88 4.89 12.36 -2.80
C LYS A 88 5.51 12.12 -1.42
N LEU A 89 4.72 11.61 -0.48
CA LEU A 89 5.19 11.32 0.88
C LEU A 89 6.30 10.27 0.87
N ALA A 90 6.13 9.19 0.13
CA ALA A 90 7.15 8.16 -0.02
C ALA A 90 8.46 8.71 -0.64
N SER A 91 8.35 9.54 -1.66
CA SER A 91 9.50 10.19 -2.30
C SER A 91 10.20 11.15 -1.35
N GLU A 92 9.47 11.97 -0.60
CA GLU A 92 10.02 12.92 0.37
C GLU A 92 10.86 12.24 1.45
N PHE A 93 10.36 11.12 1.99
CA PHE A 93 11.06 10.34 3.01
C PHE A 93 11.99 9.26 2.44
N GLN A 94 12.08 9.13 1.10
CA GLN A 94 12.84 8.07 0.41
C GLN A 94 12.45 6.67 0.86
N ARG A 95 11.16 6.43 1.03
CA ARG A 95 10.56 5.19 1.54
C ARG A 95 9.80 4.44 0.44
N GLY A 96 9.32 3.24 0.77
CA GLY A 96 8.49 2.42 -0.10
C GLY A 96 7.01 2.78 -0.04
N VAL A 97 6.25 2.20 -0.96
CA VAL A 97 4.78 2.31 -1.05
C VAL A 97 4.17 0.92 -0.96
N ASP A 98 3.07 0.78 -0.22
CA ASP A 98 2.29 -0.46 -0.13
C ASP A 98 0.79 -0.13 -0.24
N ILE A 99 0.17 -0.49 -1.35
CA ILE A 99 -1.23 -0.16 -1.63
C ILE A 99 -2.07 -1.44 -1.60
N HIS A 100 -3.08 -1.48 -0.74
CA HIS A 100 -4.12 -2.50 -0.76
C HIS A 100 -5.14 -2.16 -1.84
N LEU A 101 -5.40 -3.08 -2.76
CA LEU A 101 -6.28 -2.88 -3.89
C LEU A 101 -7.26 -4.07 -4.02
N HIS A 102 -8.52 -3.83 -3.64
CA HIS A 102 -9.59 -4.82 -3.69
C HIS A 102 -10.53 -4.61 -4.88
N ASP A 103 -10.49 -3.43 -5.52
CA ASP A 103 -11.33 -3.11 -6.66
C ASP A 103 -11.16 -4.14 -7.79
N LYS A 104 -12.32 -4.56 -8.34
CA LYS A 104 -12.41 -5.68 -9.29
C LYS A 104 -12.38 -5.21 -10.74
N GLY A 105 -12.14 -6.15 -11.66
CA GLY A 105 -12.29 -5.95 -13.08
C GLY A 105 -11.45 -4.80 -13.64
N GLU A 106 -12.01 -4.08 -14.60
CA GLU A 106 -11.32 -3.00 -15.31
C GLU A 106 -10.97 -1.80 -14.41
N LEU A 107 -11.79 -1.53 -13.37
CA LEU A 107 -11.49 -0.47 -12.40
C LEU A 107 -10.20 -0.76 -11.64
N GLY A 108 -10.04 -1.99 -11.14
CA GLY A 108 -8.82 -2.39 -10.47
C GLY A 108 -7.61 -2.36 -11.41
N LEU A 109 -7.78 -2.84 -12.66
CA LEU A 109 -6.70 -2.83 -13.65
C LEU A 109 -6.27 -1.40 -14.01
N TRP A 110 -7.21 -0.47 -14.12
CA TRP A 110 -6.94 0.95 -14.33
C TRP A 110 -6.12 1.54 -13.17
N GLN A 111 -6.48 1.23 -11.93
CA GLN A 111 -5.74 1.71 -10.75
C GLN A 111 -4.31 1.15 -10.71
N ILE A 112 -4.12 -0.13 -11.05
CA ILE A 112 -2.78 -0.73 -11.18
C ILE A 112 -1.95 0.04 -12.22
N ALA A 113 -2.53 0.39 -13.37
CA ALA A 113 -1.84 1.18 -14.38
C ALA A 113 -1.45 2.58 -13.84
N ARG A 114 -2.33 3.22 -13.06
CA ARG A 114 -1.99 4.50 -12.39
C ARG A 114 -0.86 4.35 -11.38
N ILE A 115 -0.88 3.31 -10.55
CA ILE A 115 0.21 3.01 -9.61
C ILE A 115 1.55 2.85 -10.37
N ALA A 116 1.54 2.17 -11.52
CA ALA A 116 2.71 2.05 -12.38
C ALA A 116 3.19 3.42 -12.92
N ASP A 117 2.26 4.30 -13.36
CA ASP A 117 2.61 5.66 -13.80
C ASP A 117 3.28 6.48 -12.69
N TYR A 118 2.73 6.39 -11.47
CA TYR A 118 3.29 7.06 -10.31
C TYR A 118 4.65 6.50 -9.90
N THR A 119 4.84 5.18 -10.01
CA THR A 119 6.13 4.53 -9.76
C THR A 119 7.23 5.08 -10.68
N GLU A 120 6.94 5.21 -11.97
CA GLU A 120 7.87 5.83 -12.93
C GLU A 120 8.09 7.32 -12.62
N ARG A 121 7.00 8.08 -12.45
CA ARG A 121 7.05 9.53 -12.20
C ARG A 121 7.90 9.90 -10.99
N PHE A 122 7.82 9.11 -9.91
CA PHE A 122 8.54 9.37 -8.66
C PHE A 122 9.84 8.57 -8.52
N ASN A 123 10.22 7.81 -9.57
CA ASN A 123 11.43 6.96 -9.58
C ASN A 123 11.51 5.99 -8.38
N LEU A 124 10.37 5.36 -8.04
CA LEU A 124 10.25 4.40 -6.95
C LEU A 124 10.33 2.94 -7.42
N HIS A 125 11.17 2.67 -8.43
CA HIS A 125 11.43 1.32 -8.93
C HIS A 125 11.88 0.39 -7.80
N ASN A 126 11.35 -0.83 -7.76
CA ASN A 126 11.63 -1.85 -6.73
C ASN A 126 11.22 -1.44 -5.30
N ARG A 127 10.41 -0.40 -5.13
CA ARG A 127 9.96 0.10 -3.83
C ARG A 127 8.44 0.16 -3.69
N VAL A 128 7.70 -0.35 -4.66
CA VAL A 128 6.23 -0.34 -4.64
C VAL A 128 5.71 -1.76 -4.56
N MET A 129 4.71 -1.95 -3.71
CA MET A 129 3.98 -3.19 -3.55
C MET A 129 2.48 -2.93 -3.73
N ILE A 130 1.79 -3.88 -4.35
CA ILE A 130 0.33 -3.91 -4.43
C ILE A 130 -0.15 -5.20 -3.77
N SER A 131 -0.97 -5.05 -2.75
CA SER A 131 -1.57 -6.16 -2.01
C SER A 131 -2.95 -6.49 -2.58
N HIS A 132 -3.27 -7.79 -2.63
CA HIS A 132 -4.51 -8.37 -3.15
C HIS A 132 -4.61 -8.37 -4.67
N ALA A 133 -4.75 -7.23 -5.33
CA ALA A 133 -4.83 -7.07 -6.79
C ALA A 133 -5.82 -8.05 -7.46
N TYR A 134 -7.01 -8.25 -6.88
CA TYR A 134 -8.00 -9.25 -7.30
C TYR A 134 -8.37 -9.16 -8.79
N CYS A 135 -8.36 -7.95 -9.36
CA CYS A 135 -8.65 -7.71 -10.77
C CYS A 135 -7.76 -8.54 -11.72
N LEU A 136 -6.52 -8.85 -11.34
CA LEU A 136 -5.60 -9.62 -12.17
C LEU A 136 -6.06 -11.08 -12.36
N GLY A 137 -6.77 -11.66 -11.38
CA GLY A 137 -7.35 -13.00 -11.48
C GLY A 137 -8.73 -13.06 -12.15
N MET A 138 -9.33 -11.90 -12.41
CA MET A 138 -10.72 -11.79 -12.90
C MET A 138 -10.82 -11.43 -14.38
N LEU A 139 -9.75 -10.97 -14.99
CA LEU A 139 -9.73 -10.48 -16.36
C LEU A 139 -9.02 -11.45 -17.30
N PRO A 140 -9.36 -11.43 -18.61
CA PRO A 140 -8.67 -12.23 -19.61
C PRO A 140 -7.18 -11.93 -19.65
N TRP A 141 -6.35 -12.97 -19.83
CA TRP A 141 -4.89 -12.83 -19.88
C TRP A 141 -4.41 -11.79 -20.90
N SER A 142 -5.12 -11.63 -22.01
CA SER A 142 -4.81 -10.62 -23.04
C SER A 142 -4.85 -9.19 -22.52
N GLN A 143 -5.68 -8.90 -21.51
CA GLN A 143 -5.74 -7.59 -20.84
C GLN A 143 -4.71 -7.48 -19.70
N VAL A 144 -4.50 -8.55 -18.96
CA VAL A 144 -3.61 -8.59 -17.80
C VAL A 144 -2.12 -8.57 -18.20
N LYS A 145 -1.77 -9.30 -19.27
CA LYS A 145 -0.38 -9.49 -19.68
C LYS A 145 0.41 -8.18 -19.85
N PRO A 146 -0.06 -7.16 -20.60
CA PRO A 146 0.69 -5.92 -20.77
C PRO A 146 0.94 -5.18 -19.44
N VAL A 147 -0.03 -5.24 -18.52
CA VAL A 147 0.11 -4.63 -17.19
C VAL A 147 1.12 -5.41 -16.36
N ALA A 148 1.05 -6.74 -16.36
CA ALA A 148 1.99 -7.59 -15.63
C ALA A 148 3.44 -7.40 -16.10
N GLU A 149 3.66 -7.31 -17.41
CA GLU A 149 4.99 -7.01 -18.00
C GLU A 149 5.50 -5.65 -17.55
N ARG A 150 4.63 -4.64 -17.48
CA ARG A 150 4.99 -3.31 -16.98
C ARG A 150 5.33 -3.33 -15.49
N LEU A 151 4.53 -4.02 -14.66
CA LEU A 151 4.82 -4.18 -13.23
C LEU A 151 6.18 -4.83 -13.02
N ALA A 152 6.49 -5.89 -13.77
CA ALA A 152 7.79 -6.56 -13.71
C ALA A 152 8.95 -5.63 -14.12
N ALA A 153 8.78 -4.84 -15.19
CA ALA A 153 9.79 -3.88 -15.62
C ALA A 153 10.07 -2.78 -14.60
N LEU A 154 9.07 -2.39 -13.81
CA LEU A 154 9.19 -1.39 -12.73
C LEU A 154 9.62 -1.98 -11.39
N GLY A 155 9.70 -3.33 -11.29
CA GLY A 155 9.97 -4.01 -10.03
C GLY A 155 8.86 -3.84 -8.99
N ILE A 156 7.61 -3.68 -9.43
CA ILE A 156 6.45 -3.61 -8.53
C ILE A 156 6.12 -5.02 -8.05
N SER A 157 6.13 -5.21 -6.74
CA SER A 157 5.82 -6.49 -6.11
C SER A 157 4.31 -6.66 -5.92
N LEU A 158 3.84 -7.91 -5.95
CA LEU A 158 2.47 -8.27 -5.67
C LEU A 158 2.40 -9.21 -4.46
N ILE A 159 1.44 -8.99 -3.57
CA ILE A 159 1.06 -9.94 -2.53
C ILE A 159 -0.38 -10.37 -2.78
N ALA A 160 -0.60 -11.66 -2.98
CA ALA A 160 -1.93 -12.26 -3.10
C ALA A 160 -2.19 -13.19 -1.91
N LEU A 161 -3.38 -13.09 -1.31
CA LEU A 161 -3.88 -14.08 -0.36
C LEU A 161 -4.54 -15.21 -1.16
N ALA A 162 -3.98 -16.40 -1.11
CA ALA A 162 -4.54 -17.59 -1.78
C ALA A 162 -6.01 -17.85 -1.40
N ALA A 163 -6.39 -17.59 -0.14
CA ALA A 163 -7.77 -17.69 0.32
C ALA A 163 -8.72 -16.66 -0.31
N GLY A 164 -8.23 -15.45 -0.61
CA GLY A 164 -9.02 -14.40 -1.27
C GLY A 164 -9.37 -14.74 -2.71
N VAL A 165 -8.47 -15.41 -3.43
CA VAL A 165 -8.69 -15.84 -4.81
C VAL A 165 -9.80 -16.89 -4.87
N LEU A 166 -9.88 -17.81 -3.91
CA LEU A 166 -10.89 -18.88 -3.86
C LEU A 166 -12.31 -18.38 -3.52
N LEU A 167 -12.45 -17.21 -2.86
CA LEU A 167 -13.75 -16.67 -2.47
C LEU A 167 -14.41 -15.80 -3.55
N TYR A 168 -13.69 -15.46 -4.62
CA TYR A 168 -14.17 -14.54 -5.66
C TYR A 168 -14.17 -15.12 -7.08
N THR A 169 -14.04 -16.45 -7.21
CA THR A 169 -14.04 -17.15 -8.51
C THR A 169 -15.39 -17.76 -8.90
N ASP A 170 -16.50 -17.42 -8.19
CA ASP A 170 -17.88 -17.81 -8.55
C ASP A 170 -18.58 -16.74 -9.38
#